data_776335bf845500227cd00fde4496921e
#
_entry.id   776335bf845500227cd00fde4496921e
#
_cell.length_a   1.000
_cell.length_b   1.000
_cell.length_c   1.000
_cell.angle_alpha   90.00
_cell.angle_beta   90.00
_cell.angle_gamma   90.00
#
_symmetry.space_group_name_H-M   'P 1'
#
loop_
_entity.id
_entity.type
_entity.pdbx_description
1 polymer ?
#
loop_
_entity_poly.entity_id
_entity_poly.type
_entity_poly.pdbx_seq_one_letter_code
_entity_poly.pdbx_strand_id
1 'polypeptide(L)'
;MSVNETLDIPGNVDYSTGHIAFPGEVIIHGSVCDGFQVAAAKSIYVKQTMDATRVLARGDLVVDGGIKGRREAQVRVQGRIRAKFIENVSVETRGDITVEKSVMLSEVRTLGALDLGEAGVLVGGEVFALKGLRVGRIGRTESPPAIIRAG
;
A
#
# COMPACT_ATOMS: atom_id res chain seq x y z
N MET A 1 -25.45 -18.74 -0.06
CA MET A 1 -25.74 -17.60 -0.91
C MET A 1 -24.54 -16.66 -0.96
N SER A 2 -24.00 -16.54 -2.12
CA SER A 2 -22.85 -15.68 -2.28
C SER A 2 -23.33 -14.31 -2.69
N VAL A 3 -23.08 -13.35 -1.85
CA VAL A 3 -23.39 -11.96 -2.15
C VAL A 3 -22.09 -11.23 -2.32
N ASN A 4 -21.92 -10.60 -3.47
CA ASN A 4 -20.80 -9.71 -3.67
C ASN A 4 -21.08 -8.42 -2.94
N GLU A 5 -20.76 -8.43 -1.66
CA GLU A 5 -20.96 -7.25 -0.86
C GLU A 5 -19.87 -6.23 -1.15
N THR A 6 -20.29 -5.00 -1.34
CA THR A 6 -19.39 -3.88 -1.58
C THR A 6 -19.83 -2.71 -0.71
N LEU A 7 -18.89 -2.18 0.06
CA LEU A 7 -19.10 -0.95 0.80
C LEU A 7 -18.54 0.19 -0.02
N ASP A 8 -19.40 1.12 -0.42
CA ASP A 8 -19.03 2.26 -1.23
C ASP A 8 -19.07 3.52 -0.38
N ILE A 9 -17.91 4.14 -0.20
CA ILE A 9 -17.77 5.35 0.59
C ILE A 9 -17.56 6.52 -0.38
N PRO A 10 -18.56 7.41 -0.54
CA PRO A 10 -18.48 8.45 -1.56
C PRO A 10 -17.47 9.57 -1.28
N GLY A 11 -16.96 9.63 -0.07
CA GLY A 11 -15.96 10.62 0.31
C GLY A 11 -14.77 10.00 0.97
N ASN A 12 -14.28 10.63 2.02
CA ASN A 12 -13.07 10.19 2.73
C ASN A 12 -13.44 9.27 3.90
N VAL A 13 -12.47 8.47 4.30
CA VAL A 13 -12.52 7.79 5.60
C VAL A 13 -11.94 8.76 6.62
N ASP A 14 -12.80 9.28 7.48
CA ASP A 14 -12.46 10.33 8.43
C ASP A 14 -13.35 10.22 9.69
N TYR A 15 -13.48 11.29 10.44
CA TYR A 15 -14.29 11.29 11.66
C TYR A 15 -15.75 10.97 11.41
N SER A 16 -16.28 11.28 10.23
CA SER A 16 -17.68 10.99 9.93
C SER A 16 -17.94 9.53 9.61
N THR A 17 -16.93 8.80 9.15
CA THR A 17 -17.06 7.38 8.86
C THR A 17 -16.53 6.49 9.98
N GLY A 18 -15.49 6.96 10.70
CA GLY A 18 -14.76 6.13 11.65
C GLY A 18 -13.92 5.06 10.98
N HIS A 19 -13.47 4.09 11.76
CA HIS A 19 -12.73 2.96 11.25
C HIS A 19 -13.62 2.05 10.42
N ILE A 20 -13.06 1.47 9.38
CA ILE A 20 -13.81 0.59 8.47
C ILE A 20 -13.37 -0.85 8.68
N ALA A 21 -14.35 -1.74 8.88
CA ALA A 21 -14.14 -3.17 8.86
C ALA A 21 -15.34 -3.79 8.13
N PHE A 22 -15.08 -4.41 6.98
CA PHE A 22 -16.17 -4.86 6.12
C PHE A 22 -15.88 -6.26 5.56
N PRO A 23 -16.88 -7.15 5.51
CA PRO A 23 -16.67 -8.54 5.06
C PRO A 23 -16.57 -8.71 3.54
N GLY A 24 -16.63 -7.64 2.76
CA GLY A 24 -16.53 -7.68 1.31
C GLY A 24 -15.48 -6.71 0.78
N GLU A 25 -15.77 -6.15 -0.38
CA GLU A 25 -14.92 -5.13 -0.98
C GLU A 25 -15.24 -3.75 -0.41
N VAL A 26 -14.22 -2.91 -0.34
CA VAL A 26 -14.37 -1.51 0.10
C VAL A 26 -13.89 -0.61 -1.02
N ILE A 27 -14.73 0.33 -1.43
CA ILE A 27 -14.38 1.34 -2.42
C ILE A 27 -14.50 2.70 -1.75
N ILE A 28 -13.38 3.42 -1.72
CA ILE A 28 -13.31 4.74 -1.12
C ILE A 28 -13.03 5.75 -2.23
N HIS A 29 -14.00 6.63 -2.51
CA HIS A 29 -13.88 7.61 -3.60
C HIS A 29 -12.99 8.79 -3.24
N GLY A 30 -12.75 9.00 -1.96
CA GLY A 30 -11.83 10.02 -1.49
C GLY A 30 -10.53 9.41 -0.99
N SER A 31 -10.03 9.96 0.10
CA SER A 31 -8.80 9.54 0.76
C SER A 31 -9.08 8.89 2.10
N VAL A 32 -8.13 8.09 2.58
CA VAL A 32 -8.13 7.60 3.96
C VAL A 32 -7.30 8.60 4.77
N CYS A 33 -7.91 9.21 5.76
CA CYS A 33 -7.25 10.20 6.59
C CYS A 33 -6.41 9.54 7.68
N ASP A 34 -5.40 10.27 8.16
CA ASP A 34 -4.52 9.79 9.22
C ASP A 34 -5.31 9.41 10.47
N GLY A 35 -4.91 8.33 11.10
CA GLY A 35 -5.52 7.83 12.32
C GLY A 35 -6.65 6.84 12.12
N PHE A 36 -7.06 6.57 10.90
CA PHE A 36 -8.15 5.64 10.60
C PHE A 36 -7.65 4.32 10.05
N GLN A 37 -8.36 3.27 10.40
CA GLN A 37 -8.03 1.91 9.97
C GLN A 37 -9.05 1.43 8.96
N VAL A 38 -8.58 0.65 7.99
CA VAL A 38 -9.46 0.03 7.00
C VAL A 38 -9.13 -1.45 6.91
N ALA A 39 -10.14 -2.29 7.09
CA ALA A 39 -10.01 -3.72 6.96
C ALA A 39 -11.11 -4.24 6.05
N ALA A 40 -10.75 -5.07 5.08
CA ALA A 40 -11.69 -5.68 4.17
C ALA A 40 -11.38 -7.17 4.02
N ALA A 41 -12.42 -7.99 3.91
CA ALA A 41 -12.26 -9.41 3.66
C ALA A 41 -11.96 -9.69 2.18
N LYS A 42 -12.11 -8.71 1.32
CA LYS A 42 -11.74 -8.77 -0.09
C LYS A 42 -10.84 -7.59 -0.42
N SER A 43 -11.02 -6.97 -1.57
CA SER A 43 -10.15 -5.90 -2.03
C SER A 43 -10.54 -4.54 -1.48
N ILE A 44 -9.56 -3.64 -1.44
CA ILE A 44 -9.76 -2.24 -1.07
C ILE A 44 -9.31 -1.38 -2.25
N TYR A 45 -10.18 -0.45 -2.65
CA TYR A 45 -9.91 0.51 -3.72
C TYR A 45 -10.00 1.92 -3.16
N VAL A 46 -8.93 2.67 -3.26
CA VAL A 46 -8.88 4.07 -2.81
C VAL A 46 -8.60 4.94 -4.02
N LYS A 47 -9.50 5.88 -4.31
CA LYS A 47 -9.39 6.70 -5.52
C LYS A 47 -8.41 7.85 -5.39
N GLN A 48 -8.09 8.25 -4.19
CA GLN A 48 -7.14 9.32 -3.94
C GLN A 48 -5.95 8.80 -3.13
N THR A 49 -5.62 9.42 -2.02
CA THR A 49 -4.44 9.08 -1.24
C THR A 49 -4.83 8.30 0.01
N MET A 50 -3.98 7.38 0.42
CA MET A 50 -4.15 6.65 1.66
C MET A 50 -3.09 7.10 2.67
N ASP A 51 -3.53 7.76 3.74
CA ASP A 51 -2.69 8.13 4.87
C ASP A 51 -3.03 7.17 6.01
N ALA A 52 -2.45 5.99 5.94
CA ALA A 52 -2.93 4.86 6.70
C ALA A 52 -2.26 4.73 8.06
N THR A 53 -3.03 4.31 9.05
CA THR A 53 -2.50 3.82 10.32
C THR A 53 -2.41 2.30 10.27
N ARG A 54 -3.49 1.64 9.87
CA ARG A 54 -3.50 0.20 9.68
C ARG A 54 -4.45 -0.17 8.56
N VAL A 55 -3.97 -0.96 7.62
CA VAL A 55 -4.77 -1.42 6.49
C VAL A 55 -4.60 -2.92 6.35
N LEU A 56 -5.73 -3.62 6.29
CA LEU A 56 -5.76 -5.06 6.10
C LEU A 56 -6.70 -5.38 4.93
N ALA A 57 -6.22 -6.10 3.95
CA ALA A 57 -7.02 -6.59 2.84
C ALA A 57 -6.68 -8.04 2.55
N ARG A 58 -7.70 -8.87 2.42
CA ARG A 58 -7.48 -10.26 2.02
C ARG A 58 -7.41 -10.41 0.51
N GLY A 59 -7.93 -9.45 -0.23
CA GLY A 59 -7.77 -9.37 -1.67
C GLY A 59 -6.65 -8.42 -2.03
N ASP A 60 -6.91 -7.58 -3.03
CA ASP A 60 -5.93 -6.62 -3.52
C ASP A 60 -6.11 -5.26 -2.86
N LEU A 61 -5.07 -4.47 -2.87
CA LEU A 61 -5.14 -3.06 -2.49
C LEU A 61 -4.74 -2.22 -3.70
N VAL A 62 -5.65 -1.39 -4.17
CA VAL A 62 -5.40 -0.49 -5.29
C VAL A 62 -5.64 0.94 -4.82
N VAL A 63 -4.59 1.74 -4.87
CA VAL A 63 -4.66 3.15 -4.49
C VAL A 63 -4.27 3.97 -5.72
N ASP A 64 -5.18 4.79 -6.22
CA ASP A 64 -4.89 5.59 -7.41
C ASP A 64 -3.86 6.69 -7.13
N GLY A 65 -3.82 7.17 -5.89
CA GLY A 65 -2.75 8.04 -5.43
C GLY A 65 -1.66 7.27 -4.70
N GLY A 66 -1.06 7.87 -3.70
CA GLY A 66 0.00 7.24 -2.93
C GLY A 66 -0.46 6.66 -1.62
N ILE A 67 0.37 5.76 -1.09
CA ILE A 67 0.24 5.24 0.25
C ILE A 67 1.31 5.92 1.09
N LYS A 68 0.91 6.64 2.11
CA LYS A 68 1.84 7.26 3.03
C LYS A 68 1.37 7.02 4.46
N GLY A 69 2.30 7.10 5.37
CA GLY A 69 2.00 6.89 6.76
C GLY A 69 2.96 7.63 7.65
N ARG A 70 2.78 7.41 8.93
CA ARG A 70 3.68 7.90 9.95
C ARG A 70 4.28 6.70 10.67
N ARG A 71 4.96 6.91 11.76
CA ARG A 71 5.50 5.82 12.54
C ARG A 71 4.42 4.78 12.83
N GLU A 72 4.79 3.52 12.70
CA GLU A 72 3.92 2.37 13.00
C GLU A 72 2.78 2.15 12.02
N ALA A 73 2.72 2.91 10.93
CA ALA A 73 1.75 2.62 9.89
C ALA A 73 2.03 1.27 9.25
N GLN A 74 1.02 0.43 9.18
CA GLN A 74 1.14 -0.93 8.64
C GLN A 74 0.11 -1.21 7.57
N VAL A 75 0.56 -1.81 6.49
CA VAL A 75 -0.32 -2.26 5.41
C VAL A 75 -0.06 -3.75 5.18
N ARG A 76 -1.09 -4.57 5.39
CA ARG A 76 -1.01 -6.01 5.15
C ARG A 76 -2.05 -6.41 4.12
N VAL A 77 -1.60 -7.03 3.06
CA VAL A 77 -2.44 -7.43 1.94
C VAL A 77 -2.09 -8.85 1.53
N GLN A 78 -3.07 -9.67 1.25
CA GLN A 78 -2.82 -11.03 0.80
C GLN A 78 -2.71 -11.13 -0.72
N GLY A 79 -3.28 -10.17 -1.46
CA GLY A 79 -3.19 -10.11 -2.90
C GLY A 79 -2.12 -9.16 -3.37
N ARG A 80 -2.43 -8.42 -4.42
CA ARG A 80 -1.50 -7.46 -5.03
C ARG A 80 -1.71 -6.07 -4.47
N ILE A 81 -0.66 -5.27 -4.56
CA ILE A 81 -0.74 -3.86 -4.19
C ILE A 81 -0.37 -3.04 -5.42
N ARG A 82 -1.14 -2.01 -5.67
CA ARG A 82 -0.85 -1.02 -6.71
C ARG A 82 -1.02 0.36 -6.14
N ALA A 83 -0.01 1.21 -6.31
CA ALA A 83 -0.03 2.57 -5.80
C ALA A 83 0.85 3.45 -6.68
N LYS A 84 0.68 4.75 -6.55
CA LYS A 84 1.52 5.71 -7.25
C LYS A 84 2.88 5.87 -6.57
N PHE A 85 2.85 5.93 -5.24
CA PHE A 85 4.06 5.96 -4.42
C PHE A 85 3.78 5.32 -3.06
N ILE A 86 4.86 4.93 -2.38
CA ILE A 86 4.79 4.40 -1.01
C ILE A 86 5.81 5.16 -0.18
N GLU A 87 5.40 5.71 0.96
CA GLU A 87 6.24 6.57 1.78
C GLU A 87 5.97 6.38 3.26
N ASN A 88 7.02 6.13 4.03
CA ASN A 88 6.98 5.98 5.50
C ASN A 88 5.98 4.93 6.01
N VAL A 89 5.91 3.78 5.36
CA VAL A 89 4.94 2.73 5.68
C VAL A 89 5.63 1.38 5.72
N SER A 90 5.14 0.52 6.60
CA SER A 90 5.54 -0.88 6.62
C SER A 90 4.52 -1.68 5.82
N VAL A 91 4.94 -2.28 4.73
CA VAL A 91 4.06 -2.99 3.79
C VAL A 91 4.42 -4.47 3.75
N GLU A 92 3.42 -5.31 3.89
CA GLU A 92 3.59 -6.75 3.79
C GLU A 92 2.50 -7.33 2.90
N THR A 93 2.89 -8.10 1.90
CA THR A 93 1.94 -8.72 0.98
C THR A 93 2.46 -10.07 0.48
N ARG A 94 1.55 -10.92 0.04
CA ARG A 94 1.90 -12.19 -0.61
C ARG A 94 1.97 -12.08 -2.12
N GLY A 95 1.32 -11.08 -2.70
CA GLY A 95 1.30 -10.87 -4.14
C GLY A 95 2.32 -9.85 -4.59
N ASP A 96 2.24 -9.49 -5.85
CA ASP A 96 3.15 -8.51 -6.43
C ASP A 96 2.79 -7.10 -5.99
N ILE A 97 3.78 -6.23 -5.97
CA ILE A 97 3.59 -4.82 -5.70
C ILE A 97 4.03 -4.04 -6.94
N THR A 98 3.14 -3.18 -7.43
CA THR A 98 3.44 -2.28 -8.54
C THR A 98 3.32 -0.84 -8.07
N VAL A 99 4.39 -0.09 -8.22
CA VAL A 99 4.45 1.32 -7.83
C VAL A 99 4.92 2.14 -9.03
N GLU A 100 4.18 3.21 -9.35
CA GLU A 100 4.47 4.00 -10.55
C GLU A 100 5.65 4.94 -10.41
N LYS A 101 5.84 5.54 -9.23
CA LYS A 101 6.82 6.62 -9.06
C LYS A 101 7.95 6.29 -8.11
N SER A 102 7.63 5.98 -6.85
CA SER A 102 8.69 5.82 -5.87
C SER A 102 8.27 5.04 -4.65
N VAL A 103 9.26 4.44 -4.00
CA VAL A 103 9.15 3.88 -2.65
C VAL A 103 10.20 4.58 -1.81
N MET A 104 9.76 5.25 -0.76
CA MET A 104 10.65 6.07 0.07
C MET A 104 10.50 5.71 1.56
N LEU A 105 11.61 5.46 2.21
CA LEU A 105 11.70 5.30 3.66
C LEU A 105 10.69 4.29 4.22
N SER A 106 10.46 3.22 3.48
CA SER A 106 9.45 2.22 3.82
C SER A 106 10.08 0.85 3.99
N GLU A 107 9.45 0.03 4.83
CA GLU A 107 9.76 -1.38 4.90
C GLU A 107 8.78 -2.13 4.02
N VAL A 108 9.28 -2.79 3.00
CA VAL A 108 8.45 -3.52 2.05
C VAL A 108 8.83 -4.98 2.05
N ARG A 109 7.86 -5.85 2.32
CA ARG A 109 8.04 -7.28 2.27
C ARG A 109 6.99 -7.90 1.37
N THR A 110 7.42 -8.61 0.35
CA THR A 110 6.50 -9.30 -0.53
C THR A 110 7.02 -10.70 -0.87
N LEU A 111 6.10 -11.64 -0.97
CA LEU A 111 6.41 -12.97 -1.48
C LEU A 111 6.40 -13.00 -3.01
N GLY A 112 5.92 -11.94 -3.65
CA GLY A 112 5.99 -11.77 -5.09
C GLY A 112 7.16 -10.87 -5.48
N ALA A 113 6.95 -10.06 -6.49
CA ALA A 113 7.94 -9.11 -6.99
C ALA A 113 7.50 -7.68 -6.68
N LEU A 114 8.48 -6.80 -6.52
CA LEU A 114 8.25 -5.37 -6.45
C LEU A 114 8.69 -4.74 -7.77
N ASP A 115 7.76 -4.08 -8.46
CA ASP A 115 8.01 -3.45 -9.74
C ASP A 115 7.74 -1.96 -9.66
N LEU A 116 8.81 -1.17 -9.80
CA LEU A 116 8.74 0.28 -9.88
C LEU A 116 8.88 0.78 -11.32
N GLY A 117 9.09 -0.12 -12.28
CA GLY A 117 9.29 0.25 -13.66
C GLY A 117 10.64 0.92 -13.90
N GLU A 118 10.82 1.40 -15.12
CA GLU A 118 12.08 2.00 -15.54
C GLU A 118 12.31 3.40 -14.98
N ALA A 119 11.23 4.10 -14.64
CA ALA A 119 11.30 5.45 -14.11
C ALA A 119 11.15 5.51 -12.58
N GLY A 120 10.91 4.38 -11.95
CA GLY A 120 10.69 4.33 -10.51
C GLY A 120 11.97 4.53 -9.71
N VAL A 121 11.81 5.10 -8.52
CA VAL A 121 12.93 5.43 -7.63
C VAL A 121 12.71 4.77 -6.28
N LEU A 122 13.76 4.13 -5.76
CA LEU A 122 13.78 3.58 -4.42
C LEU A 122 14.75 4.41 -3.57
N VAL A 123 14.26 4.98 -2.48
CA VAL A 123 15.06 5.84 -1.60
C VAL A 123 14.93 5.36 -0.16
N GLY A 124 16.04 4.95 0.42
CA GLY A 124 16.08 4.54 1.83
C GLY A 124 15.19 3.32 2.12
N GLY A 125 15.07 2.98 3.39
CA GLY A 125 14.21 1.89 3.82
C GLY A 125 14.78 0.51 3.59
N GLU A 126 13.91 -0.49 3.68
CA GLU A 126 14.29 -1.90 3.51
C GLU A 126 13.27 -2.59 2.61
N VAL A 127 13.76 -3.35 1.64
CA VAL A 127 12.91 -4.08 0.70
C VAL A 127 13.31 -5.54 0.69
N PHE A 128 12.33 -6.41 0.88
CA PHE A 128 12.46 -7.84 0.65
C PHE A 128 11.43 -8.25 -0.39
N ALA A 129 11.88 -8.73 -1.54
CA ALA A 129 11.01 -9.20 -2.60
C ALA A 129 11.47 -10.60 -3.03
N LEU A 130 10.68 -11.62 -2.71
CA LEU A 130 11.07 -13.00 -2.90
C LEU A 130 11.30 -13.33 -4.37
N LYS A 131 10.46 -12.81 -5.26
CA LYS A 131 10.54 -13.09 -6.70
C LYS A 131 11.36 -12.09 -7.49
N GLY A 132 11.77 -11.00 -6.88
CA GLY A 132 12.65 -10.04 -7.53
C GLY A 132 12.21 -8.60 -7.38
N LEU A 133 13.10 -7.71 -7.78
CA LEU A 133 12.90 -6.28 -7.69
C LEU A 133 13.24 -5.64 -9.04
N ARG A 134 12.34 -4.83 -9.56
CA ARG A 134 12.58 -4.01 -10.73
C ARG A 134 12.46 -2.55 -10.34
N VAL A 135 13.52 -1.81 -10.53
CA VAL A 135 13.57 -0.40 -10.16
C VAL A 135 14.44 0.37 -11.16
N GLY A 136 14.03 1.58 -11.49
CA GLY A 136 14.77 2.41 -12.42
C GLY A 136 15.99 3.06 -11.80
N ARG A 137 15.86 3.50 -10.55
CA ARG A 137 16.94 4.19 -9.86
C ARG A 137 16.86 3.95 -8.36
N ILE A 138 18.01 3.70 -7.76
CA ILE A 138 18.13 3.74 -6.31
C ILE A 138 18.66 5.12 -5.96
N GLY A 139 17.85 5.86 -5.20
CA GLY A 139 18.15 7.24 -4.90
C GLY A 139 19.35 7.41 -3.98
N ARG A 140 20.15 8.38 -4.27
CA ARG A 140 21.21 8.84 -3.39
C ARG A 140 20.75 10.14 -2.78
N THR A 141 20.47 10.10 -1.54
CA THR A 141 20.17 11.30 -0.78
C THR A 141 21.03 11.26 0.46
N GLU A 142 20.91 12.25 1.30
CA GLU A 142 21.53 12.24 2.61
C GLU A 142 20.91 11.17 3.51
N SER A 143 19.84 10.52 3.04
CA SER A 143 19.20 9.43 3.76
C SER A 143 20.06 8.17 3.71
N PRO A 144 19.90 7.26 4.68
CA PRO A 144 20.57 5.96 4.61
C PRO A 144 20.26 5.25 3.31
N PRO A 145 21.19 4.46 2.79
CA PRO A 145 20.94 3.69 1.58
C PRO A 145 19.82 2.67 1.80
N ALA A 146 19.12 2.35 0.73
CA ALA A 146 18.09 1.32 0.77
C ALA A 146 18.75 -0.05 1.00
N ILE A 147 18.11 -0.86 1.83
CA ILE A 147 18.52 -2.23 2.07
C ILE A 147 17.62 -3.13 1.24
N ILE A 148 18.22 -3.88 0.31
CA ILE A 148 17.47 -4.71 -0.62
C ILE A 148 17.82 -6.17 -0.36
N ARG A 149 16.79 -7.01 -0.21
CA ARG A 149 16.93 -8.45 -0.10
C ARG A 149 16.02 -9.11 -1.12
N ALA A 150 16.61 -9.95 -1.97
CA ALA A 150 15.87 -10.73 -2.94
C ALA A 150 16.10 -12.20 -2.66
N GLY A 151 15.02 -12.96 -2.67
CA GLY A 151 15.05 -14.38 -2.37
C GLY A 151 15.50 -15.27 -3.49
#